data_11205f680909aa4a7ebbc79e7fba1699
#
_entry.id   11205f680909aa4a7ebbc79e7fba1699
#
_cell.length_a   1.000
_cell.length_b   1.000
_cell.length_c   1.000
_cell.angle_alpha   90.00
_cell.angle_beta   90.00
_cell.angle_gamma   90.00
#
_symmetry.space_group_name_H-M   'P 1'
#
loop_
_entity.id
_entity.type
_entity.pdbx_description
1 polymer ?
#
loop_
_entity_poly.entity_id
_entity_poly.type
_entity_poly.pdbx_seq_one_letter_code
_entity_poly.pdbx_strand_id
1 'polypeptide(L)'
;MYVTLEPCSHYGKTPPCADLLVEKKLAKVVVGSLDPNPLVAGKGIQKLKEAGIEVVSGVLEAECNEINRVFRHYITTKQPYVVMKTAMTLDGKIATATGESQWISGEASRKDVHRLRHKYTGIMVGINTIIHDNARLTCRMEQGKNPVRIVVDSCLRI
;
A
#
# COMPACT_ATOMS: atom_id res chain seq x y z
N MET A 1 -2.26 -13.59 21.11
CA MET A 1 -2.64 -12.88 19.87
C MET A 1 -1.40 -12.56 19.05
N TYR A 2 -1.49 -12.60 17.72
CA TYR A 2 -0.40 -12.21 16.81
C TYR A 2 -0.85 -10.99 16.01
N VAL A 3 0.04 -10.00 15.87
CA VAL A 3 -0.21 -8.76 15.11
C VAL A 3 1.03 -8.38 14.30
N THR A 4 0.84 -7.89 13.08
CA THR A 4 1.95 -7.48 12.20
C THR A 4 2.51 -6.10 12.55
N LEU A 5 1.74 -5.29 13.27
CA LEU A 5 2.13 -3.94 13.68
C LEU A 5 1.75 -3.72 15.14
N GLU A 6 2.51 -2.90 15.85
CA GLU A 6 2.26 -2.52 17.23
C GLU A 6 0.82 -2.03 17.43
N PRO A 7 0.07 -2.52 18.45
CA PRO A 7 -1.25 -2.02 18.79
C PRO A 7 -1.21 -0.53 19.17
N CYS A 8 -2.05 0.28 18.54
CA CYS A 8 -2.10 1.71 18.82
C CYS A 8 -2.51 2.01 20.28
N SER A 9 -1.95 3.09 20.83
CA SER A 9 -2.18 3.55 22.22
C SER A 9 -2.87 4.90 22.31
N HIS A 10 -3.22 5.52 21.18
CA HIS A 10 -3.87 6.82 21.11
C HIS A 10 -5.30 6.71 20.52
N TYR A 11 -6.16 7.64 20.91
CA TYR A 11 -7.49 7.78 20.33
C TYR A 11 -7.38 8.39 18.93
N GLY A 12 -7.95 7.71 17.94
CA GLY A 12 -8.13 8.19 16.58
C GLY A 12 -9.64 8.25 16.26
N LYS A 13 -10.02 7.68 15.12
CA LYS A 13 -11.45 7.48 14.78
C LYS A 13 -12.12 6.41 15.65
N THR A 14 -11.33 5.54 16.23
CA THR A 14 -11.74 4.45 17.13
C THR A 14 -10.88 4.45 18.39
N PRO A 15 -11.34 3.81 19.48
CA PRO A 15 -10.54 3.62 20.68
C PRO A 15 -9.24 2.85 20.40
N PRO A 16 -8.20 3.02 21.22
CA PRO A 16 -6.92 2.34 21.05
C PRO A 16 -7.04 0.82 21.11
N CYS A 17 -6.38 0.12 20.19
CA CYS A 17 -6.35 -1.34 20.20
C CYS A 17 -5.69 -1.90 21.47
N ALA A 18 -4.66 -1.24 22.01
CA ALA A 18 -4.02 -1.65 23.24
C ALA A 18 -5.00 -1.72 24.42
N ASP A 19 -5.95 -0.77 24.53
CA ASP A 19 -6.96 -0.75 25.59
C ASP A 19 -7.88 -1.96 25.51
N LEU A 20 -8.34 -2.29 24.29
CA LEU A 20 -9.16 -3.47 24.06
C LEU A 20 -8.42 -4.76 24.47
N LEU A 21 -7.12 -4.88 24.15
CA LEU A 21 -6.34 -6.06 24.51
C LEU A 21 -6.18 -6.20 26.03
N VAL A 22 -6.01 -5.09 26.73
CA VAL A 22 -5.98 -5.06 28.21
C VAL A 22 -7.34 -5.45 28.78
N GLU A 23 -8.45 -4.88 28.29
CA GLU A 23 -9.82 -5.22 28.71
C GLU A 23 -10.10 -6.74 28.54
N LYS A 24 -9.66 -7.31 27.43
CA LYS A 24 -9.84 -8.75 27.14
C LYS A 24 -8.87 -9.66 27.91
N LYS A 25 -7.98 -9.11 28.72
CA LYS A 25 -7.05 -9.85 29.61
C LYS A 25 -6.28 -10.93 28.86
N LEU A 26 -5.66 -10.57 27.71
CA LEU A 26 -4.88 -11.53 26.94
C LEU A 26 -3.64 -11.96 27.72
N ALA A 27 -3.33 -13.28 27.69
CA ALA A 27 -2.12 -13.80 28.32
C ALA A 27 -0.83 -13.36 27.59
N LYS A 28 -0.88 -13.30 26.25
CA LYS A 28 0.31 -13.01 25.42
C LYS A 28 -0.05 -12.32 24.11
N VAL A 29 0.76 -11.34 23.74
CA VAL A 29 0.70 -10.65 22.44
C VAL A 29 2.07 -10.75 21.76
N VAL A 30 2.07 -11.21 20.50
CA VAL A 30 3.26 -11.28 19.64
C VAL A 30 3.13 -10.19 18.58
N VAL A 31 4.10 -9.28 18.54
CA VAL A 31 4.13 -8.10 17.67
C VAL A 31 5.23 -8.27 16.63
N GLY A 32 4.89 -8.17 15.34
CA GLY A 32 5.85 -8.25 14.25
C GLY A 32 6.78 -7.05 14.21
N SER A 33 6.26 -5.85 14.04
CA SER A 33 7.06 -4.62 13.97
C SER A 33 6.50 -3.51 14.85
N LEU A 34 7.40 -2.62 15.28
CA LEU A 34 7.02 -1.38 15.96
C LEU A 34 6.34 -0.40 15.01
N ASP A 35 5.38 0.36 15.51
CA ASP A 35 4.77 1.45 14.77
C ASP A 35 5.77 2.62 14.65
N PRO A 36 6.11 3.08 13.42
CA PRO A 36 7.00 4.21 13.23
C PRO A 36 6.35 5.56 13.58
N ASN A 37 5.05 5.58 13.88
CA ASN A 37 4.34 6.79 14.29
C ASN A 37 4.82 7.25 15.67
N PRO A 38 5.37 8.47 15.82
CA PRO A 38 5.84 8.99 17.12
C PRO A 38 4.74 9.04 18.21
N LEU A 39 3.48 9.05 17.81
CA LEU A 39 2.34 8.99 18.76
C LEU A 39 2.17 7.61 19.39
N VAL A 40 2.64 6.55 18.72
CA VAL A 40 2.56 5.15 19.15
C VAL A 40 3.90 4.64 19.64
N ALA A 41 4.85 4.47 18.80
CA ALA A 41 6.28 4.18 18.97
C ALA A 41 6.67 3.55 20.33
N GLY A 42 6.27 2.31 20.57
CA GLY A 42 6.55 1.57 21.82
C GLY A 42 5.51 1.76 22.94
N LYS A 43 4.66 2.77 22.87
CA LYS A 43 3.67 3.07 23.94
C LYS A 43 2.57 2.00 24.04
N GLY A 44 2.18 1.42 22.91
CA GLY A 44 1.22 0.32 22.89
C GLY A 44 1.77 -0.92 23.58
N ILE A 45 3.00 -1.29 23.26
CA ILE A 45 3.72 -2.40 23.92
C ILE A 45 3.91 -2.13 25.41
N GLN A 46 4.32 -0.92 25.78
CA GLN A 46 4.50 -0.52 27.17
C GLN A 46 3.20 -0.69 27.95
N LYS A 47 2.07 -0.19 27.43
CA LYS A 47 0.75 -0.30 28.05
C LYS A 47 0.33 -1.75 28.28
N LEU A 48 0.59 -2.64 27.32
CA LEU A 48 0.31 -4.07 27.47
C LEU A 48 1.14 -4.71 28.58
N LYS A 49 2.45 -4.39 28.63
CA LYS A 49 3.35 -4.88 29.69
C LYS A 49 2.96 -4.39 31.08
N GLU A 50 2.60 -3.12 31.21
CA GLU A 50 2.11 -2.52 32.47
C GLU A 50 0.83 -3.20 32.98
N ALA A 51 -0.01 -3.69 32.06
CA ALA A 51 -1.21 -4.48 32.39
C ALA A 51 -0.92 -5.97 32.68
N GLY A 52 0.35 -6.39 32.74
CA GLY A 52 0.74 -7.78 33.02
C GLY A 52 0.63 -8.73 31.84
N ILE A 53 0.46 -8.23 30.61
CA ILE A 53 0.40 -9.06 29.40
C ILE A 53 1.83 -9.34 28.94
N GLU A 54 2.15 -10.61 28.69
CA GLU A 54 3.43 -11.00 28.07
C GLU A 54 3.48 -10.45 26.63
N VAL A 55 4.54 -9.67 26.30
CA VAL A 55 4.72 -9.14 24.93
C VAL A 55 6.06 -9.57 24.36
N VAL A 56 6.02 -10.23 23.21
CA VAL A 56 7.18 -10.53 22.37
C VAL A 56 7.12 -9.68 21.11
N SER A 57 8.18 -8.93 20.80
CA SER A 57 8.24 -8.03 19.64
C SER A 57 9.40 -8.40 18.70
N GLY A 58 9.32 -7.97 17.44
CA GLY A 58 10.34 -8.21 16.41
C GLY A 58 10.24 -9.57 15.73
N VAL A 59 9.10 -10.25 15.85
CA VAL A 59 8.89 -11.56 15.21
C VAL A 59 8.53 -11.37 13.73
N LEU A 60 9.35 -11.90 12.81
CA LEU A 60 9.22 -11.69 11.36
C LEU A 60 9.14 -10.19 11.01
N GLU A 61 10.00 -9.39 11.62
CA GLU A 61 9.94 -7.92 11.50
C GLU A 61 10.08 -7.44 10.06
N ALA A 62 10.97 -8.06 9.28
CA ALA A 62 11.20 -7.69 7.88
C ALA A 62 9.94 -7.92 7.03
N GLU A 63 9.30 -9.07 7.17
CA GLU A 63 8.08 -9.44 6.46
C GLU A 63 6.89 -8.56 6.90
N CYS A 64 6.80 -8.27 8.19
CA CYS A 64 5.79 -7.36 8.72
C CYS A 64 5.98 -5.93 8.22
N ASN A 65 7.21 -5.45 8.11
CA ASN A 65 7.53 -4.15 7.53
C ASN A 65 7.15 -4.09 6.04
N GLU A 66 7.39 -5.17 5.29
CA GLU A 66 7.02 -5.24 3.88
C GLU A 66 5.49 -5.22 3.67
N ILE A 67 4.73 -5.95 4.47
CA ILE A 67 3.25 -5.89 4.43
C ILE A 67 2.74 -4.47 4.73
N ASN A 68 3.36 -3.79 5.69
CA ASN A 68 2.95 -2.46 6.16
C ASN A 68 3.69 -1.31 5.43
N ARG A 69 4.45 -1.57 4.35
CA ARG A 69 5.34 -0.58 3.71
C ARG A 69 4.64 0.71 3.26
N VAL A 70 3.41 0.62 2.76
CA VAL A 70 2.64 1.79 2.31
C VAL A 70 2.29 2.69 3.50
N PHE A 71 1.80 2.10 4.59
CA PHE A 71 1.51 2.80 5.83
C PHE A 71 2.78 3.42 6.42
N ARG A 72 3.86 2.63 6.54
CA ARG A 72 5.14 3.10 7.09
C ARG A 72 5.70 4.28 6.31
N HIS A 73 5.68 4.21 4.98
CA HIS A 73 6.11 5.31 4.13
C HIS A 73 5.29 6.58 4.41
N TYR A 74 3.96 6.48 4.38
CA TYR A 74 3.09 7.64 4.58
C TYR A 74 3.23 8.23 5.98
N ILE A 75 3.27 7.41 7.03
CA ILE A 75 3.31 7.92 8.40
C ILE A 75 4.63 8.64 8.72
N THR A 76 5.73 8.23 8.10
CA THR A 76 7.05 8.82 8.29
C THR A 76 7.32 10.03 7.38
N THR A 77 6.86 9.99 6.12
CA THR A 77 7.18 11.03 5.11
C THR A 77 6.04 12.01 4.86
N LYS A 78 4.78 11.63 5.19
CA LYS A 78 3.55 12.34 4.82
C LYS A 78 3.34 12.45 3.30
N GLN A 79 4.05 11.65 2.53
CA GLN A 79 3.94 11.57 1.08
C GLN A 79 3.26 10.27 0.64
N PRO A 80 2.54 10.26 -0.49
CA PRO A 80 1.97 9.03 -1.02
C PRO A 80 3.07 8.03 -1.40
N TYR A 81 2.81 6.74 -1.18
CA TYR A 81 3.68 5.69 -1.66
C TYR A 81 3.47 5.50 -3.17
N VAL A 82 4.49 5.81 -3.96
CA VAL A 82 4.43 5.80 -5.42
C VAL A 82 5.11 4.56 -5.98
N VAL A 83 4.41 3.83 -6.85
CA VAL A 83 4.96 2.70 -7.62
C VAL A 83 4.97 3.07 -9.09
N MET A 84 6.14 3.13 -9.69
CA MET A 84 6.29 3.33 -11.13
C MET A 84 6.16 1.99 -11.85
N LYS A 85 5.24 1.92 -12.83
CA LYS A 85 5.08 0.77 -13.72
C LYS A 85 5.36 1.20 -15.15
N THR A 86 6.30 0.55 -15.78
CA THR A 86 6.62 0.73 -17.22
C THR A 86 6.34 -0.57 -17.99
N ALA A 87 6.06 -0.45 -19.29
CA ALA A 87 6.10 -1.54 -20.24
C ALA A 87 7.00 -1.11 -21.40
N MET A 88 8.10 -1.83 -21.61
CA MET A 88 9.08 -1.51 -22.62
C MET A 88 9.68 -2.80 -23.19
N THR A 89 10.23 -2.71 -24.39
CA THR A 89 11.06 -3.76 -25.01
C THR A 89 12.41 -3.86 -24.29
N LEU A 90 13.20 -4.90 -24.58
CA LEU A 90 14.52 -5.07 -23.98
C LEU A 90 15.49 -3.92 -24.30
N ASP A 91 15.31 -3.27 -25.45
CA ASP A 91 16.06 -2.07 -25.86
C ASP A 91 15.43 -0.75 -25.39
N GLY A 92 14.44 -0.84 -24.48
CA GLY A 92 13.86 0.33 -23.81
C GLY A 92 12.82 1.10 -24.64
N LYS A 93 12.27 0.53 -25.72
CA LYS A 93 11.24 1.19 -26.53
C LYS A 93 9.85 0.97 -25.93
N ILE A 94 9.02 2.00 -25.97
CA ILE A 94 7.63 1.98 -25.47
C ILE A 94 6.60 1.87 -26.61
N ALA A 95 7.03 2.06 -27.86
CA ALA A 95 6.24 1.91 -29.08
C ALA A 95 7.15 1.70 -30.27
N THR A 96 6.58 1.26 -31.41
CA THR A 96 7.24 1.25 -32.71
C THR A 96 7.43 2.68 -33.24
N ALA A 97 8.17 2.84 -34.34
CA ALA A 97 8.33 4.12 -35.05
C ALA A 97 6.97 4.67 -35.58
N THR A 98 6.00 3.78 -35.83
CA THR A 98 4.64 4.11 -36.26
C THR A 98 3.69 4.42 -35.07
N GLY A 99 4.16 4.31 -33.80
CA GLY A 99 3.38 4.57 -32.60
C GLY A 99 2.61 3.38 -32.05
N GLU A 100 2.74 2.19 -32.65
CA GLU A 100 2.08 0.97 -32.15
C GLU A 100 2.76 0.47 -30.87
N SER A 101 1.97 0.23 -29.81
CA SER A 101 2.45 -0.20 -28.49
C SER A 101 1.80 -1.49 -27.98
N GLN A 102 0.87 -2.07 -28.72
CA GLN A 102 0.09 -3.26 -28.31
C GLN A 102 0.54 -4.48 -29.12
N TRP A 103 1.09 -5.55 -28.50
CA TRP A 103 1.32 -5.71 -27.07
C TRP A 103 2.83 -5.93 -26.82
N ILE A 104 3.43 -5.06 -26.00
CA ILE A 104 4.85 -5.21 -25.62
C ILE A 104 5.01 -6.30 -24.56
N SER A 105 4.06 -6.38 -23.61
CA SER A 105 4.09 -7.34 -22.51
C SER A 105 3.10 -8.48 -22.70
N GLY A 106 3.45 -9.66 -22.17
CA GLY A 106 2.61 -10.84 -22.23
C GLY A 106 1.33 -10.74 -21.38
N GLU A 107 0.42 -11.71 -21.55
CA GLU A 107 -0.86 -11.73 -20.84
C GLU A 107 -0.72 -11.79 -19.33
N ALA A 108 0.23 -12.60 -18.82
CA ALA A 108 0.49 -12.72 -17.39
C ALA A 108 0.86 -11.36 -16.77
N SER A 109 1.73 -10.58 -17.42
CA SER A 109 2.10 -9.23 -16.99
C SER A 109 0.90 -8.27 -17.01
N ARG A 110 0.03 -8.38 -18.02
CA ARG A 110 -1.19 -7.58 -18.10
C ARG A 110 -2.19 -7.92 -16.99
N LYS A 111 -2.31 -9.21 -16.62
CA LYS A 111 -3.12 -9.63 -15.46
C LYS A 111 -2.56 -9.03 -14.16
N ASP A 112 -1.24 -9.00 -14.01
CA ASP A 112 -0.60 -8.40 -12.83
C ASP A 112 -0.86 -6.89 -12.73
N VAL A 113 -0.87 -6.17 -13.85
CA VAL A 113 -1.28 -4.74 -13.86
C VAL A 113 -2.69 -4.54 -13.30
N HIS A 114 -3.63 -5.47 -13.56
CA HIS A 114 -4.96 -5.37 -12.97
C HIS A 114 -4.97 -5.63 -11.46
N ARG A 115 -4.07 -6.51 -10.95
CA ARG A 115 -3.85 -6.68 -9.50
C ARG A 115 -3.33 -5.39 -8.87
N LEU A 116 -2.37 -4.72 -9.51
CA LEU A 116 -1.88 -3.42 -9.04
C LEU A 116 -2.99 -2.37 -9.01
N ARG A 117 -3.86 -2.30 -10.04
CA ARG A 117 -5.01 -1.39 -10.06
C ARG A 117 -6.04 -1.69 -8.96
N HIS A 118 -6.21 -2.95 -8.60
CA HIS A 118 -7.04 -3.34 -7.45
C HIS A 118 -6.41 -2.94 -6.12
N LYS A 119 -5.10 -3.13 -6.02
CA LYS A 119 -4.33 -2.95 -4.77
C LYS A 119 -4.15 -1.48 -4.39
N TYR A 120 -3.83 -0.61 -5.37
CA TYR A 120 -3.51 0.79 -5.10
C TYR A 120 -4.72 1.70 -5.27
N THR A 121 -4.75 2.77 -4.47
CA THR A 121 -5.87 3.71 -4.43
C THR A 121 -6.01 4.53 -5.72
N GLY A 122 -4.90 4.90 -6.36
CA GLY A 122 -4.89 5.72 -7.56
C GLY A 122 -4.02 5.15 -8.67
N ILE A 123 -4.35 5.50 -9.91
CA ILE A 123 -3.51 5.31 -11.09
C ILE A 123 -3.31 6.65 -11.77
N MET A 124 -2.05 7.02 -12.01
CA MET A 124 -1.67 8.27 -12.64
C MET A 124 -1.05 8.01 -14.01
N VAL A 125 -1.46 8.77 -15.02
CA VAL A 125 -0.89 8.75 -16.36
C VAL A 125 -0.79 10.16 -16.95
N GLY A 126 0.10 10.35 -17.91
CA GLY A 126 0.11 11.57 -18.73
C GLY A 126 -1.04 11.58 -19.74
N ILE A 127 -1.46 12.78 -20.14
CA ILE A 127 -2.58 12.98 -21.08
C ILE A 127 -2.39 12.24 -22.40
N ASN A 128 -1.16 12.11 -22.91
CA ASN A 128 -0.91 11.43 -24.17
C ASN A 128 -1.31 9.96 -24.13
N THR A 129 -1.18 9.28 -22.98
CA THR A 129 -1.67 7.91 -22.80
C THR A 129 -3.19 7.81 -23.00
N ILE A 130 -3.94 8.84 -22.56
CA ILE A 130 -5.39 8.86 -22.75
C ILE A 130 -5.72 9.12 -24.23
N ILE A 131 -5.08 10.09 -24.84
CA ILE A 131 -5.36 10.49 -26.24
C ILE A 131 -4.99 9.35 -27.22
N HIS A 132 -3.81 8.74 -27.07
CA HIS A 132 -3.34 7.71 -28.01
C HIS A 132 -3.99 6.35 -27.78
N ASP A 133 -4.14 5.93 -26.50
CA ASP A 133 -4.57 4.57 -26.19
C ASP A 133 -6.07 4.48 -25.85
N ASN A 134 -6.77 5.60 -25.75
CA ASN A 134 -8.14 5.66 -25.21
C ASN A 134 -8.25 4.85 -23.89
N ALA A 135 -7.29 5.04 -23.01
CA ALA A 135 -7.05 4.17 -21.88
C ALA A 135 -8.11 4.36 -20.78
N ARG A 136 -8.93 3.35 -20.55
CA ARG A 136 -9.97 3.37 -19.50
C ARG A 136 -9.41 3.37 -18.08
N LEU A 137 -8.19 2.85 -17.86
CA LEU A 137 -7.50 2.74 -16.57
C LEU A 137 -8.28 1.96 -15.49
N THR A 138 -9.26 1.18 -15.88
CA THR A 138 -10.10 0.38 -14.97
C THR A 138 -9.44 -0.94 -14.57
N CYS A 139 -9.79 -1.45 -13.40
CA CYS A 139 -9.54 -2.84 -13.01
C CYS A 139 -10.55 -3.75 -13.70
N ARG A 140 -10.07 -4.79 -14.39
CA ARG A 140 -10.90 -5.77 -15.12
C ARG A 140 -10.77 -7.17 -14.51
N MET A 141 -10.56 -7.24 -13.21
CA MET A 141 -10.61 -8.48 -12.43
C MET A 141 -12.05 -8.69 -11.94
N GLU A 142 -12.46 -9.93 -11.82
CA GLU A 142 -13.68 -10.29 -11.10
C GLU A 142 -13.60 -9.75 -9.67
N GLN A 143 -14.65 -9.07 -9.22
CA GLN A 143 -14.70 -8.36 -7.92
C GLN A 143 -13.58 -7.33 -7.71
N GLY A 144 -12.92 -6.90 -8.77
CA GLY A 144 -11.85 -5.91 -8.73
C GLY A 144 -12.36 -4.48 -8.44
N LYS A 145 -11.67 -3.76 -7.56
CA LYS A 145 -11.95 -2.34 -7.27
C LYS A 145 -11.23 -1.44 -8.26
N ASN A 146 -11.93 -0.46 -8.81
CA ASN A 146 -11.32 0.54 -9.68
C ASN A 146 -10.51 1.56 -8.85
N PRO A 147 -9.29 1.91 -9.29
CA PRO A 147 -8.54 3.01 -8.70
C PRO A 147 -9.12 4.39 -9.09
N VAL A 148 -8.79 5.40 -8.31
CA VAL A 148 -8.98 6.79 -8.72
C VAL A 148 -8.09 7.09 -9.92
N ARG A 149 -8.66 7.60 -11.01
CA ARG A 149 -7.93 7.91 -12.24
C ARG A 149 -7.41 9.34 -12.18
N ILE A 150 -6.11 9.51 -12.33
CA ILE A 150 -5.41 10.79 -12.27
C ILE A 150 -4.72 11.01 -13.61
N VAL A 151 -5.06 12.12 -14.30
CA VAL A 151 -4.48 12.47 -15.58
C VAL A 151 -3.69 13.76 -15.43
N VAL A 152 -2.40 13.72 -15.79
CA VAL A 152 -1.54 14.90 -15.79
C VAL A 152 -1.64 15.57 -17.16
N ASP A 153 -2.27 16.73 -17.20
CA ASP A 153 -2.51 17.51 -18.42
C ASP A 153 -2.30 19.01 -18.16
N SER A 154 -1.18 19.54 -18.63
CA SER A 154 -0.82 20.95 -18.44
C SER A 154 -1.63 21.92 -19.30
N CYS A 155 -2.33 21.41 -20.32
CA CYS A 155 -3.04 22.24 -21.31
C CYS A 155 -4.56 21.99 -21.31
N LEU A 156 -5.07 21.16 -20.38
CA LEU A 156 -6.50 20.81 -20.29
C LEU A 156 -7.09 20.37 -21.65
N ARG A 157 -6.46 19.36 -22.27
CA ARG A 157 -6.83 18.84 -23.60
C ARG A 157 -7.98 17.83 -23.58
N ILE A 158 -8.42 17.44 -22.39
CA ILE A 158 -9.58 16.56 -22.13
C ILE A 158 -10.52 17.17 -21.12
#